data_496a5d2b88b047442af850745556e63e
#
_entry.id   496a5d2b88b047442af850745556e63e
#
_cell.length_a   1.000
_cell.length_b   1.000
_cell.length_c   1.000
_cell.angle_alpha   90.00
_cell.angle_beta   90.00
_cell.angle_gamma   90.00
#
_symmetry.space_group_name_H-M   'P 1'
#
loop_
_entity.id
_entity.type
_entity.pdbx_description
1 polymer ?
#
loop_
_entity_poly.entity_id
_entity_poly.type
_entity_poly.pdbx_seq_one_letter_code
_entity_poly.pdbx_strand_id
1 'polypeptide(L)'
;MYALGVLLVCLLGSYLFLFRLEHVRVLQEREKARYVVDSYATKIQYVVANAFSSAYLVEALLRQGEGRISEFYSYAEELVKMHPSTININLAPRGVVTKVYPFERNKKAIGHDLFANPERSREALLARDSGKATIAGPFDLIQGGYAMAVRLPVFMGEPEGDITAQEKFWGLICVTFAFPDVLDPVKLEYLDKHNYVYQLSRIHPDTGDRIVLLRSAETLVEPVERKVHLPNADWIQIGRAHV
;
A
#
# COMPACT_ATOMS: atom_id res chain seq x y z
N MET A 1 -7.76 -57.52 -37.35
CA MET A 1 -8.67 -56.41 -36.97
C MET A 1 -8.75 -56.13 -35.44
N TYR A 2 -8.89 -57.16 -34.61
CA TYR A 2 -9.02 -56.97 -33.13
C TYR A 2 -7.79 -56.32 -32.46
N ALA A 3 -6.57 -56.68 -32.88
CA ALA A 3 -5.35 -56.10 -32.30
C ALA A 3 -5.23 -54.58 -32.50
N LEU A 4 -5.67 -54.06 -33.66
CA LEU A 4 -5.65 -52.63 -33.94
C LEU A 4 -6.68 -51.89 -33.09
N GLY A 5 -7.86 -52.49 -32.86
CA GLY A 5 -8.88 -51.91 -31.98
C GLY A 5 -8.42 -51.82 -30.52
N VAL A 6 -7.79 -52.86 -30.00
CA VAL A 6 -7.21 -52.87 -28.65
C VAL A 6 -6.12 -51.79 -28.51
N LEU A 7 -5.23 -51.70 -29.51
CA LEU A 7 -4.18 -50.67 -29.50
C LEU A 7 -4.77 -49.24 -29.44
N LEU A 8 -5.78 -48.97 -30.25
CA LEU A 8 -6.47 -47.64 -30.24
C LEU A 8 -7.12 -47.33 -28.90
N VAL A 9 -7.79 -48.28 -28.27
CA VAL A 9 -8.40 -48.13 -26.95
C VAL A 9 -7.33 -47.84 -25.88
N CYS A 10 -6.19 -48.57 -25.91
CA CYS A 10 -5.10 -48.35 -24.99
C CYS A 10 -4.46 -46.94 -25.18
N LEU A 11 -4.25 -46.50 -26.42
CA LEU A 11 -3.73 -45.17 -26.72
C LEU A 11 -4.68 -44.05 -26.24
N LEU A 12 -5.98 -44.21 -26.51
CA LEU A 12 -6.98 -43.25 -26.04
C LEU A 12 -7.05 -43.21 -24.51
N GLY A 13 -7.02 -44.36 -23.86
CA GLY A 13 -6.98 -44.46 -22.39
C GLY A 13 -5.75 -43.80 -21.80
N SER A 14 -4.56 -44.04 -22.37
CA SER A 14 -3.32 -43.40 -21.96
C SER A 14 -3.37 -41.88 -22.18
N TYR A 15 -3.89 -41.43 -23.31
CA TYR A 15 -4.05 -39.98 -23.58
C TYR A 15 -4.98 -39.32 -22.58
N LEU A 16 -6.14 -39.92 -22.32
CA LEU A 16 -7.11 -39.40 -21.33
C LEU A 16 -6.52 -39.38 -19.91
N PHE A 17 -5.74 -40.40 -19.57
CA PHE A 17 -5.06 -40.50 -18.28
C PHE A 17 -4.00 -39.37 -18.12
N LEU A 18 -3.15 -39.17 -19.11
CA LEU A 18 -2.14 -38.14 -19.13
C LEU A 18 -2.80 -36.72 -19.07
N PHE A 19 -3.86 -36.54 -19.87
CA PHE A 19 -4.63 -35.28 -19.85
C PHE A 19 -5.24 -34.98 -18.44
N ARG A 20 -5.76 -36.03 -17.80
CA ARG A 20 -6.27 -35.92 -16.42
C ARG A 20 -5.16 -35.58 -15.44
N LEU A 21 -4.02 -36.20 -15.52
CA LEU A 21 -2.87 -35.93 -14.65
C LEU A 21 -2.40 -34.47 -14.80
N GLU A 22 -2.26 -34.02 -16.05
CA GLU A 22 -1.87 -32.62 -16.33
C GLU A 22 -2.89 -31.63 -15.78
N HIS A 23 -4.16 -31.89 -15.98
CA HIS A 23 -5.23 -31.04 -15.47
C HIS A 23 -5.22 -30.94 -13.91
N VAL A 24 -5.04 -32.06 -13.23
CA VAL A 24 -4.92 -32.12 -11.77
C VAL A 24 -3.68 -31.35 -11.30
N ARG A 25 -2.55 -31.50 -11.98
CA ARG A 25 -1.30 -30.79 -11.68
C ARG A 25 -1.49 -29.28 -11.80
N VAL A 26 -2.07 -28.81 -12.90
CA VAL A 26 -2.34 -27.38 -13.12
C VAL A 26 -3.26 -26.80 -12.02
N LEU A 27 -4.30 -27.55 -11.63
CA LEU A 27 -5.18 -27.12 -10.54
C LEU A 27 -4.44 -27.02 -9.20
N GLN A 28 -3.58 -27.99 -8.88
CA GLN A 28 -2.78 -27.98 -7.65
C GLN A 28 -1.80 -26.81 -7.62
N GLU A 29 -1.09 -26.55 -8.73
CA GLU A 29 -0.19 -25.40 -8.82
C GLU A 29 -0.94 -24.07 -8.70
N ARG A 30 -2.13 -23.98 -9.28
CA ARG A 30 -2.98 -22.78 -9.14
C ARG A 30 -3.46 -22.57 -7.70
N GLU A 31 -3.82 -23.61 -6.97
CA GLU A 31 -4.17 -23.51 -5.55
C GLU A 31 -2.98 -23.13 -4.67
N LYS A 32 -1.78 -23.67 -4.94
CA LYS A 32 -0.55 -23.24 -4.26
C LYS A 32 -0.28 -21.75 -4.51
N ALA A 33 -0.37 -21.31 -5.78
CA ALA A 33 -0.19 -19.91 -6.14
C ALA A 33 -1.20 -19.02 -5.41
N ARG A 34 -2.48 -19.44 -5.32
CA ARG A 34 -3.51 -18.72 -4.58
C ARG A 34 -3.15 -18.54 -3.11
N TYR A 35 -2.74 -19.61 -2.44
CA TYR A 35 -2.32 -19.55 -1.04
C TYR A 35 -1.14 -18.59 -0.81
N VAL A 36 -0.14 -18.63 -1.70
CA VAL A 36 1.01 -17.72 -1.64
C VAL A 36 0.56 -16.27 -1.84
N VAL A 37 -0.24 -15.99 -2.86
CA VAL A 37 -0.75 -14.64 -3.15
C VAL A 37 -1.58 -14.10 -1.97
N ASP A 38 -2.45 -14.92 -1.36
CA ASP A 38 -3.23 -14.55 -0.19
C ASP A 38 -2.36 -14.20 1.02
N SER A 39 -1.32 -15.03 1.26
CA SER A 39 -0.37 -14.79 2.34
C SER A 39 0.38 -13.46 2.16
N TYR A 40 0.88 -13.18 0.95
CA TYR A 40 1.60 -11.94 0.67
C TYR A 40 0.69 -10.71 0.64
N ALA A 41 -0.53 -10.83 0.12
CA ALA A 41 -1.53 -9.76 0.18
C ALA A 41 -1.82 -9.36 1.65
N THR A 42 -1.98 -10.35 2.53
CA THR A 42 -2.16 -10.11 3.97
C THR A 42 -0.94 -9.43 4.61
N LYS A 43 0.29 -9.85 4.27
CA LYS A 43 1.51 -9.21 4.75
C LYS A 43 1.62 -7.76 4.30
N ILE A 44 1.34 -7.48 3.02
CA ILE A 44 1.34 -6.11 2.48
C ILE A 44 0.32 -5.26 3.23
N GLN A 45 -0.90 -5.76 3.41
CA GLN A 45 -1.95 -5.05 4.15
C GLN A 45 -1.53 -4.73 5.58
N TYR A 46 -0.89 -5.69 6.27
CA TYR A 46 -0.38 -5.50 7.63
C TYR A 46 0.73 -4.44 7.70
N VAL A 47 1.69 -4.49 6.78
CA VAL A 47 2.82 -3.53 6.73
C VAL A 47 2.30 -2.12 6.45
N VAL A 48 1.36 -1.97 5.52
CA VAL A 48 0.73 -0.67 5.24
C VAL A 48 -0.10 -0.20 6.43
N ALA A 49 -0.86 -1.06 7.09
CA ALA A 49 -1.61 -0.71 8.30
C ALA A 49 -0.68 -0.23 9.42
N ASN A 50 0.50 -0.84 9.59
CA ASN A 50 1.52 -0.40 10.54
C ASN A 50 2.05 1.01 10.22
N ALA A 51 2.17 1.36 8.94
CA ALA A 51 2.57 2.71 8.53
C ALA A 51 1.59 3.79 9.05
N PHE A 52 0.30 3.48 9.13
CA PHE A 52 -0.71 4.38 9.71
C PHE A 52 -0.55 4.57 11.21
N SER A 53 0.00 3.57 11.94
CA SER A 53 0.14 3.62 13.40
C SER A 53 0.97 4.81 13.87
N SER A 54 2.02 5.18 13.13
CA SER A 54 2.84 6.36 13.42
C SER A 54 2.01 7.66 13.38
N ALA A 55 1.12 7.79 12.40
CA ALA A 55 0.26 8.97 12.30
C ALA A 55 -0.75 9.05 13.45
N TYR A 56 -1.37 7.93 13.83
CA TYR A 56 -2.29 7.86 14.96
C TYR A 56 -1.62 8.16 16.31
N LEU A 57 -0.36 7.73 16.50
CA LEU A 57 0.36 8.07 17.71
C LEU A 57 0.64 9.57 17.80
N VAL A 58 1.05 10.19 16.70
CA VAL A 58 1.23 11.65 16.63
C VAL A 58 -0.10 12.39 16.84
N GLU A 59 -1.23 11.85 16.34
CA GLU A 59 -2.56 12.39 16.61
C GLU A 59 -2.89 12.36 18.10
N ALA A 60 -2.64 11.24 18.78
CA ALA A 60 -2.91 11.12 20.21
C ALA A 60 -2.13 12.17 21.03
N LEU A 61 -0.83 12.38 20.72
CA LEU A 61 0.00 13.40 21.34
C LEU A 61 -0.52 14.81 21.03
N LEU A 62 -0.98 15.04 19.80
CA LEU A 62 -1.51 16.33 19.40
C LEU A 62 -2.82 16.66 20.14
N ARG A 63 -3.69 15.68 20.31
CA ARG A 63 -4.94 15.82 21.07
C ARG A 63 -4.67 16.08 22.54
N GLN A 64 -3.75 15.33 23.14
CA GLN A 64 -3.34 15.53 24.54
C GLN A 64 -2.78 16.93 24.78
N GLY A 65 -2.08 17.49 23.81
CA GLY A 65 -1.49 18.83 23.88
C GLY A 65 -2.38 19.94 23.29
N GLU A 66 -3.69 19.71 23.16
CA GLU A 66 -4.67 20.70 22.65
C GLU A 66 -4.23 21.36 21.33
N GLY A 67 -3.76 20.57 20.39
CA GLY A 67 -3.31 21.04 19.07
C GLY A 67 -1.82 21.42 19.01
N ARG A 68 -1.05 21.13 20.07
CA ARG A 68 0.40 21.37 20.12
C ARG A 68 1.12 20.12 20.60
N ILE A 69 2.30 19.88 20.07
CA ILE A 69 3.21 18.85 20.57
C ILE A 69 4.50 19.56 20.97
N SER A 70 4.76 19.66 22.29
CA SER A 70 5.93 20.36 22.84
C SER A 70 7.23 19.69 22.38
N GLU A 71 7.28 18.37 22.51
CA GLU A 71 8.46 17.55 22.19
C GLU A 71 8.33 16.85 20.81
N PHE A 72 7.76 17.54 19.82
CA PHE A 72 7.49 16.95 18.49
C PHE A 72 8.72 16.29 17.89
N TYR A 73 9.88 16.94 17.95
CA TYR A 73 11.10 16.43 17.34
C TYR A 73 11.62 15.16 18.02
N SER A 74 11.56 15.08 19.34
CA SER A 74 11.92 13.86 20.09
C SER A 74 11.02 12.68 19.74
N TYR A 75 9.69 12.87 19.76
CA TYR A 75 8.77 11.79 19.41
C TYR A 75 8.89 11.37 17.94
N ALA A 76 9.04 12.33 17.03
CA ALA A 76 9.21 12.03 15.61
C ALA A 76 10.53 11.29 15.35
N GLU A 77 11.60 11.59 16.08
CA GLU A 77 12.88 10.87 16.01
C GLU A 77 12.71 9.39 16.38
N GLU A 78 12.05 9.10 17.48
CA GLU A 78 11.81 7.72 17.91
C GLU A 78 10.93 6.95 16.91
N LEU A 79 9.89 7.59 16.37
CA LEU A 79 9.03 6.98 15.36
C LEU A 79 9.79 6.65 14.06
N VAL A 80 10.68 7.54 13.61
CA VAL A 80 11.52 7.28 12.43
C VAL A 80 12.52 6.14 12.69
N LYS A 81 13.08 6.05 13.90
CA LYS A 81 13.94 4.91 14.29
C LYS A 81 13.18 3.58 14.28
N MET A 82 11.93 3.58 14.75
CA MET A 82 11.07 2.39 14.75
C MET A 82 10.68 1.93 13.33
N HIS A 83 10.56 2.86 12.39
CA HIS A 83 10.19 2.61 11.01
C HIS A 83 11.23 3.20 10.04
N PRO A 84 12.32 2.48 9.74
CA PRO A 84 13.45 3.01 8.94
C PRO A 84 13.09 3.48 7.53
N SER A 85 12.00 2.98 6.94
CA SER A 85 11.49 3.46 5.65
C SER A 85 10.81 4.82 5.73
N THR A 86 10.63 5.41 6.93
CA THR A 86 10.01 6.73 7.10
C THR A 86 10.97 7.82 6.65
N ILE A 87 10.56 8.58 5.63
CA ILE A 87 11.31 9.73 5.11
C ILE A 87 11.08 10.96 5.97
N ASN A 88 9.82 11.22 6.33
CA ASN A 88 9.47 12.33 7.20
C ASN A 88 8.12 12.13 7.90
N ILE A 89 7.99 12.87 9.01
CA ILE A 89 6.73 13.10 9.72
C ILE A 89 6.51 14.60 9.74
N ASN A 90 5.33 15.06 9.34
CA ASN A 90 5.03 16.49 9.37
C ASN A 90 3.65 16.81 9.97
N LEU A 91 3.54 18.01 10.50
CA LEU A 91 2.31 18.62 11.00
C LEU A 91 1.90 19.74 10.07
N ALA A 92 0.68 19.67 9.56
CA ALA A 92 0.14 20.64 8.63
C ALA A 92 -1.18 21.25 9.15
N PRO A 93 -1.13 22.19 10.12
CA PRO A 93 -2.32 22.92 10.57
C PRO A 93 -2.99 23.58 9.37
N ARG A 94 -4.31 23.43 9.24
CA ARG A 94 -5.10 23.93 8.10
C ARG A 94 -4.56 23.51 6.72
N GLY A 95 -3.79 22.40 6.66
CA GLY A 95 -3.19 21.89 5.43
C GLY A 95 -1.80 22.45 5.07
N VAL A 96 -1.29 23.43 5.83
CA VAL A 96 0.04 24.04 5.59
C VAL A 96 1.07 23.42 6.52
N VAL A 97 2.14 22.87 5.96
CA VAL A 97 3.21 22.23 6.74
C VAL A 97 3.95 23.25 7.59
N THR A 98 3.93 23.08 8.91
CA THR A 98 4.58 23.98 9.87
C THR A 98 5.73 23.31 10.63
N LYS A 99 5.68 22.00 10.83
CA LYS A 99 6.74 21.21 11.45
C LYS A 99 7.04 19.97 10.60
N VAL A 100 8.30 19.60 10.50
CA VAL A 100 8.75 18.40 9.78
C VAL A 100 9.97 17.79 10.47
N TYR A 101 10.02 16.48 10.57
CA TYR A 101 11.19 15.72 11.03
C TYR A 101 11.56 14.63 10.02
N PRO A 102 12.85 14.40 9.68
CA PRO A 102 14.02 15.20 10.02
C PRO A 102 14.02 16.57 9.33
N PHE A 103 14.34 17.63 10.09
CA PHE A 103 14.21 19.00 9.58
C PHE A 103 15.16 19.30 8.40
N GLU A 104 16.47 19.04 8.57
CA GLU A 104 17.49 19.45 7.58
C GLU A 104 17.25 18.87 6.18
N ARG A 105 16.79 17.64 6.09
CA ARG A 105 16.48 16.97 4.82
C ARG A 105 15.18 17.43 4.20
N ASN A 106 14.24 17.92 5.02
CA ASN A 106 12.86 18.17 4.61
C ASN A 106 12.43 19.64 4.80
N LYS A 107 13.33 20.56 5.12
CA LYS A 107 13.02 21.97 5.37
C LYS A 107 12.27 22.66 4.21
N LYS A 108 12.45 22.21 2.98
CA LYS A 108 11.71 22.68 1.80
C LYS A 108 10.21 22.38 1.86
N ALA A 109 9.78 21.44 2.72
CA ALA A 109 8.38 21.14 2.90
C ALA A 109 7.67 22.18 3.79
N ILE A 110 8.39 22.96 4.60
CA ILE A 110 7.80 24.01 5.42
C ILE A 110 7.13 25.07 4.54
N GLY A 111 5.90 25.42 4.88
CA GLY A 111 5.07 26.35 4.11
C GLY A 111 4.36 25.72 2.92
N HIS A 112 4.60 24.43 2.64
CA HIS A 112 3.88 23.74 1.57
C HIS A 112 2.40 23.53 1.95
N ASP A 113 1.51 24.04 1.10
CA ASP A 113 0.06 23.85 1.24
C ASP A 113 -0.34 22.55 0.53
N LEU A 114 -0.83 21.58 1.30
CA LEU A 114 -1.24 20.26 0.81
C LEU A 114 -2.53 20.30 -0.01
N PHE A 115 -3.25 21.42 -0.01
CA PHE A 115 -4.48 21.59 -0.77
C PHE A 115 -4.28 22.42 -2.06
N ALA A 116 -3.16 23.12 -2.20
CA ALA A 116 -2.95 24.08 -3.29
C ALA A 116 -2.74 23.45 -4.67
N ASN A 117 -2.15 22.25 -4.75
CA ASN A 117 -1.86 21.61 -6.02
C ASN A 117 -2.94 20.57 -6.37
N PRO A 118 -3.78 20.81 -7.40
CA PRO A 118 -4.87 19.89 -7.79
C PRO A 118 -4.41 18.46 -8.07
N GLU A 119 -3.21 18.26 -8.65
CA GLU A 119 -2.69 16.94 -8.99
C GLU A 119 -2.23 16.14 -7.76
N ARG A 120 -1.98 16.80 -6.62
CA ARG A 120 -1.42 16.19 -5.40
C ARG A 120 -2.30 16.35 -4.16
N SER A 121 -3.33 17.21 -4.23
CA SER A 121 -4.20 17.51 -3.09
C SER A 121 -5.33 16.51 -2.88
N ARG A 122 -5.62 15.68 -3.88
CA ARG A 122 -6.79 14.80 -3.88
C ARG A 122 -6.94 13.98 -2.60
N GLU A 123 -5.92 13.24 -2.20
CA GLU A 123 -5.96 12.41 -0.98
C GLU A 123 -5.95 13.25 0.29
N ALA A 124 -5.41 14.47 0.26
CA ALA A 124 -5.49 15.40 1.38
C ALA A 124 -6.92 15.95 1.56
N LEU A 125 -7.55 16.32 0.45
CA LEU A 125 -8.96 16.75 0.43
C LEU A 125 -9.88 15.59 0.84
N LEU A 126 -9.66 14.41 0.29
CA LEU A 126 -10.41 13.20 0.66
C LEU A 126 -10.28 12.89 2.17
N ALA A 127 -9.08 13.02 2.74
CA ALA A 127 -8.87 12.83 4.17
C ALA A 127 -9.67 13.85 4.98
N ARG A 128 -9.56 15.15 4.66
CA ARG A 128 -10.29 16.21 5.31
C ARG A 128 -11.80 15.99 5.25
N ASP A 129 -12.32 15.71 4.05
CA ASP A 129 -13.77 15.68 3.79
C ASP A 129 -14.43 14.40 4.31
N SER A 130 -13.71 13.28 4.30
CA SER A 130 -14.21 12.00 4.83
C SER A 130 -13.96 11.79 6.33
N GLY A 131 -13.08 12.58 6.94
CA GLY A 131 -12.62 12.34 8.31
C GLY A 131 -11.80 11.07 8.51
N LYS A 132 -11.35 10.44 7.43
CA LYS A 132 -10.62 9.18 7.46
C LYS A 132 -9.20 9.35 6.95
N ALA A 133 -8.27 8.57 7.51
CA ALA A 133 -6.91 8.53 7.00
C ALA A 133 -6.89 8.03 5.54
N THR A 134 -6.01 8.61 4.74
CA THR A 134 -5.80 8.24 3.34
C THR A 134 -4.34 7.93 3.06
N ILE A 135 -4.10 7.21 1.97
CA ILE A 135 -2.77 6.94 1.44
C ILE A 135 -2.65 7.56 0.05
N ALA A 136 -1.61 8.37 -0.13
CA ALA A 136 -1.26 9.00 -1.39
C ALA A 136 -0.04 8.34 -1.99
N GLY A 137 0.03 8.27 -3.29
CA GLY A 137 1.21 7.74 -3.99
C GLY A 137 1.07 6.28 -4.45
N PRO A 138 2.20 5.66 -4.85
CA PRO A 138 3.55 6.27 -4.84
C PRO A 138 3.70 7.44 -5.84
N PHE A 139 4.57 8.40 -5.50
CA PHE A 139 4.87 9.60 -6.31
C PHE A 139 6.32 10.06 -6.11
N ASP A 140 6.83 10.85 -7.07
CA ASP A 140 8.15 11.46 -6.97
C ASP A 140 8.16 12.60 -5.95
N LEU A 141 9.16 12.61 -5.05
CA LEU A 141 9.38 13.68 -4.10
C LEU A 141 10.14 14.84 -4.76
N ILE A 142 9.84 16.08 -4.35
CA ILE A 142 10.52 17.29 -4.82
C ILE A 142 12.03 17.25 -4.50
N GLN A 143 12.39 16.64 -3.37
CA GLN A 143 13.75 16.45 -2.90
C GLN A 143 14.45 15.22 -3.48
N GLY A 144 13.79 14.48 -4.38
CA GLY A 144 14.22 13.21 -4.95
C GLY A 144 13.76 11.99 -4.15
N GLY A 145 13.66 10.85 -4.86
CA GLY A 145 13.13 9.59 -4.35
C GLY A 145 11.66 9.37 -4.65
N TYR A 146 11.23 8.11 -4.55
CA TYR A 146 9.86 7.67 -4.81
C TYR A 146 9.21 7.28 -3.48
N ALA A 147 8.04 7.80 -3.21
CA ALA A 147 7.45 7.71 -1.89
C ALA A 147 5.94 7.61 -1.90
N MET A 148 5.40 7.13 -0.77
CA MET A 148 3.98 7.19 -0.45
C MET A 148 3.78 7.92 0.88
N ALA A 149 2.63 8.54 1.05
CA ALA A 149 2.31 9.31 2.25
C ALA A 149 0.96 8.89 2.84
N VAL A 150 0.96 8.61 4.13
CA VAL A 150 -0.26 8.57 4.96
C VAL A 150 -0.65 10.00 5.29
N ARG A 151 -1.93 10.33 5.15
CA ARG A 151 -2.51 11.63 5.53
C ARG A 151 -3.66 11.39 6.49
N LEU A 152 -3.48 11.77 7.74
CA LEU A 152 -4.46 11.62 8.80
C LEU A 152 -5.08 12.98 9.12
N PRO A 153 -6.39 13.18 8.92
CA PRO A 153 -7.06 14.42 9.29
C PRO A 153 -7.30 14.46 10.80
N VAL A 154 -7.03 15.59 11.39
CA VAL A 154 -7.27 15.83 12.81
C VAL A 154 -8.34 16.89 13.00
N PHE A 155 -9.31 16.57 13.84
CA PHE A 155 -10.38 17.49 14.24
C PHE A 155 -10.31 17.69 15.75
N MET A 156 -10.41 18.93 16.21
CA MET A 156 -10.33 19.31 17.63
C MET A 156 -11.68 19.71 18.18
N GLY A 157 -11.88 19.51 19.48
CA GLY A 157 -13.11 19.83 20.21
C GLY A 157 -14.09 18.67 20.30
N GLU A 158 -14.97 18.75 21.29
CA GLU A 158 -16.07 17.79 21.51
C GLU A 158 -17.15 17.96 20.44
N PRO A 159 -17.92 16.89 20.15
CA PRO A 159 -19.00 16.92 19.16
C PRO A 159 -20.25 17.67 19.63
N GLU A 160 -20.15 18.59 20.59
CA GLU A 160 -21.29 19.35 21.13
C GLU A 160 -21.52 20.67 20.36
N GLY A 161 -22.75 20.85 19.88
CA GLY A 161 -23.26 22.07 19.26
C GLY A 161 -23.22 22.12 17.73
N ASP A 162 -23.80 23.18 17.17
CA ASP A 162 -23.96 23.45 15.72
C ASP A 162 -22.67 23.71 14.93
N ILE A 163 -21.49 23.41 15.50
CA ILE A 163 -20.20 23.62 14.84
C ILE A 163 -19.97 22.54 13.80
N THR A 164 -19.78 22.95 12.55
CA THR A 164 -19.53 22.01 11.44
C THR A 164 -18.19 21.27 11.61
N ALA A 165 -18.09 20.06 11.04
CA ALA A 165 -16.84 19.29 11.05
C ALA A 165 -15.66 20.09 10.45
N GLN A 166 -15.92 20.99 9.50
CA GLN A 166 -14.90 21.84 8.88
C GLN A 166 -14.34 22.89 9.83
N GLU A 167 -15.16 23.45 10.73
CA GLU A 167 -14.71 24.43 11.72
C GLU A 167 -13.84 23.79 12.82
N LYS A 168 -14.00 22.49 13.04
CA LYS A 168 -13.18 21.69 13.97
C LYS A 168 -11.90 21.14 13.33
N PHE A 169 -11.74 21.27 12.01
CA PHE A 169 -10.57 20.76 11.31
C PHE A 169 -9.29 21.48 11.73
N TRP A 170 -8.46 20.80 12.52
CA TRP A 170 -7.16 21.32 12.91
C TRP A 170 -6.16 21.31 11.75
N GLY A 171 -6.14 20.23 10.98
CA GLY A 171 -5.19 20.05 9.88
C GLY A 171 -4.90 18.57 9.59
N LEU A 172 -3.73 18.34 9.02
CA LEU A 172 -3.27 16.99 8.64
C LEU A 172 -1.98 16.64 9.39
N ILE A 173 -1.88 15.37 9.80
CA ILE A 173 -0.63 14.70 10.13
C ILE A 173 -0.25 13.90 8.91
N CYS A 174 0.97 14.08 8.40
CA CYS A 174 1.46 13.31 7.27
C CYS A 174 2.72 12.54 7.65
N VAL A 175 2.74 11.26 7.28
CA VAL A 175 3.92 10.39 7.42
C VAL A 175 4.27 9.88 6.04
N THR A 176 5.48 10.19 5.59
CA THR A 176 5.96 9.83 4.25
C THR A 176 6.96 8.68 4.35
N PHE A 177 6.79 7.67 3.54
CA PHE A 177 7.62 6.47 3.50
C PHE A 177 8.30 6.34 2.15
N ALA A 178 9.55 5.87 2.15
CA ALA A 178 10.22 5.45 0.93
C ALA A 178 9.49 4.25 0.31
N PHE A 179 9.30 4.29 -1.00
CA PHE A 179 8.72 3.20 -1.74
C PHE A 179 9.75 2.70 -2.79
N PRO A 180 10.01 1.40 -2.90
CA PRO A 180 9.29 0.28 -2.26
C PRO A 180 9.74 -0.09 -0.84
N ASP A 181 10.70 0.57 -0.21
CA ASP A 181 11.37 0.18 1.05
C ASP A 181 10.38 -0.08 2.20
N VAL A 182 9.24 0.62 2.22
CA VAL A 182 8.16 0.37 3.19
C VAL A 182 7.65 -1.07 3.14
N LEU A 183 7.82 -1.76 2.01
CA LEU A 183 7.42 -3.15 1.81
C LEU A 183 8.54 -4.16 2.10
N ASP A 184 9.75 -3.73 2.49
CA ASP A 184 10.86 -4.64 2.81
C ASP A 184 10.50 -5.76 3.82
N PRO A 185 9.67 -5.50 4.85
CA PRO A 185 9.26 -6.56 5.77
C PRO A 185 8.42 -7.66 5.11
N VAL A 186 7.82 -7.40 3.96
CA VAL A 186 7.05 -8.39 3.20
C VAL A 186 7.95 -9.43 2.57
N LYS A 187 9.21 -9.05 2.23
CA LYS A 187 10.21 -9.93 1.60
C LYS A 187 9.75 -10.46 0.24
N LEU A 188 9.32 -9.56 -0.65
CA LEU A 188 8.85 -9.93 -2.00
C LEU A 188 9.92 -10.67 -2.82
N GLU A 189 11.21 -10.42 -2.56
CA GLU A 189 12.33 -11.11 -3.20
C GLU A 189 12.34 -12.63 -2.96
N TYR A 190 11.66 -13.12 -1.92
CA TYR A 190 11.49 -14.57 -1.72
C TYR A 190 10.59 -15.21 -2.76
N LEU A 191 9.67 -14.46 -3.35
CA LEU A 191 8.83 -14.97 -4.43
C LEU A 191 9.68 -15.35 -5.63
N ASP A 192 10.55 -14.45 -6.09
CA ASP A 192 11.46 -14.71 -7.23
C ASP A 192 12.39 -15.91 -6.94
N LYS A 193 12.94 -16.02 -5.71
CA LYS A 193 13.79 -17.14 -5.32
C LYS A 193 13.09 -18.49 -5.32
N HIS A 194 11.76 -18.50 -5.23
CA HIS A 194 10.96 -19.73 -5.22
C HIS A 194 10.15 -19.91 -6.52
N ASN A 195 10.59 -19.27 -7.59
CA ASN A 195 9.97 -19.34 -8.92
C ASN A 195 8.51 -18.86 -8.96
N TYR A 196 8.17 -17.87 -8.13
CA TYR A 196 6.89 -17.16 -8.24
C TYR A 196 7.09 -15.83 -8.95
N VAL A 197 6.38 -15.63 -10.03
CA VAL A 197 6.28 -14.34 -10.72
C VAL A 197 5.18 -13.52 -10.06
N TYR A 198 5.45 -12.26 -9.73
CA TYR A 198 4.47 -11.40 -9.08
C TYR A 198 4.39 -10.01 -9.71
N GLN A 199 3.25 -9.36 -9.50
CA GLN A 199 3.03 -7.96 -9.81
C GLN A 199 2.13 -7.34 -8.74
N LEU A 200 2.53 -6.19 -8.24
CA LEU A 200 1.71 -5.34 -7.40
C LEU A 200 1.28 -4.13 -8.22
N SER A 201 0.00 -3.85 -8.27
CA SER A 201 -0.56 -2.74 -9.03
C SER A 201 -1.68 -2.05 -8.25
N ARG A 202 -1.97 -0.80 -8.61
CA ARG A 202 -3.14 -0.07 -8.13
C ARG A 202 -4.01 0.37 -9.30
N ILE A 203 -5.27 0.66 -9.02
CA ILE A 203 -6.15 1.32 -9.99
C ILE A 203 -6.02 2.82 -9.80
N HIS A 204 -5.79 3.54 -10.90
CA HIS A 204 -5.80 5.00 -10.88
C HIS A 204 -7.22 5.47 -10.57
N PRO A 205 -7.41 6.30 -9.54
CA PRO A 205 -8.76 6.60 -9.07
C PRO A 205 -9.62 7.43 -10.05
N ASP A 206 -8.99 8.18 -10.95
CA ASP A 206 -9.71 9.06 -11.87
C ASP A 206 -9.84 8.43 -13.27
N THR A 207 -8.84 7.71 -13.76
CA THR A 207 -8.86 7.12 -15.11
C THR A 207 -9.29 5.65 -15.12
N GLY A 208 -9.24 4.96 -13.98
CA GLY A 208 -9.47 3.52 -13.91
C GLY A 208 -8.31 2.65 -14.43
N ASP A 209 -7.23 3.27 -14.87
CA ASP A 209 -6.07 2.56 -15.41
C ASP A 209 -5.33 1.77 -14.33
N ARG A 210 -4.82 0.62 -14.72
CA ARG A 210 -3.95 -0.19 -13.84
C ARG A 210 -2.52 0.34 -13.90
N ILE A 211 -2.04 0.87 -12.78
CA ILE A 211 -0.66 1.34 -12.60
C ILE A 211 0.14 0.24 -11.90
N VAL A 212 1.20 -0.24 -12.55
CA VAL A 212 2.13 -1.20 -11.96
C VAL A 212 3.04 -0.48 -10.97
N LEU A 213 3.05 -0.94 -9.72
CA LEU A 213 3.89 -0.42 -8.64
C LEU A 213 5.20 -1.19 -8.53
N LEU A 214 5.12 -2.51 -8.54
CA LEU A 214 6.25 -3.45 -8.46
C LEU A 214 5.94 -4.68 -9.31
N ARG A 215 6.96 -5.28 -9.88
CA ARG A 215 6.84 -6.57 -10.58
C ARG A 215 8.17 -7.31 -10.57
N SER A 216 8.12 -8.63 -10.64
CA SER A 216 9.27 -9.47 -11.02
C SER A 216 9.65 -9.26 -12.50
N ALA A 217 10.85 -9.73 -12.86
CA ALA A 217 11.39 -9.54 -14.21
C ALA A 217 10.59 -10.27 -15.29
N GLU A 218 9.91 -11.37 -14.95
CA GLU A 218 9.22 -12.24 -15.89
C GLU A 218 7.76 -11.86 -16.09
N THR A 219 7.19 -12.31 -17.22
CA THR A 219 5.81 -12.01 -17.60
C THR A 219 4.84 -12.98 -16.94
N LEU A 220 3.77 -12.46 -16.39
CA LEU A 220 2.67 -13.25 -15.82
C LEU A 220 1.84 -13.91 -16.93
N VAL A 221 1.59 -15.21 -16.77
CA VAL A 221 0.69 -15.99 -17.64
C VAL A 221 -0.37 -16.64 -16.76
N GLU A 222 -1.65 -16.40 -17.06
CA GLU A 222 -2.80 -16.90 -16.28
C GLU A 222 -2.70 -16.63 -14.76
N PRO A 223 -2.53 -15.38 -14.35
CA PRO A 223 -2.24 -15.04 -12.96
C PRO A 223 -3.43 -15.30 -12.02
N VAL A 224 -3.10 -15.53 -10.75
CA VAL A 224 -4.07 -15.46 -9.65
C VAL A 224 -4.04 -14.04 -9.10
N GLU A 225 -5.19 -13.37 -9.04
CA GLU A 225 -5.31 -12.01 -8.52
C GLU A 225 -5.89 -12.01 -7.11
N ARG A 226 -5.38 -11.08 -6.27
CA ARG A 226 -5.92 -10.79 -4.96
C ARG A 226 -5.90 -9.29 -4.69
N LYS A 227 -6.96 -8.79 -4.08
CA LYS A 227 -7.03 -7.40 -3.62
C LYS A 227 -6.34 -7.25 -2.27
N VAL A 228 -5.56 -6.19 -2.16
CA VAL A 228 -5.02 -5.68 -0.89
C VAL A 228 -5.82 -4.44 -0.55
N HIS A 229 -6.69 -4.54 0.44
CA HIS A 229 -7.59 -3.45 0.83
C HIS A 229 -6.84 -2.40 1.64
N LEU A 230 -6.81 -1.18 1.15
CA LEU A 230 -6.27 0.00 1.82
C LEU A 230 -7.39 1.00 2.10
N PRO A 231 -7.20 1.96 3.02
CA PRO A 231 -8.28 2.86 3.45
C PRO A 231 -9.01 3.62 2.34
N ASN A 232 -8.31 4.00 1.28
CA ASN A 232 -8.89 4.75 0.15
C ASN A 232 -8.53 4.19 -1.23
N ALA A 233 -7.96 2.99 -1.28
CA ALA A 233 -7.57 2.36 -2.54
C ALA A 233 -7.47 0.84 -2.39
N ASP A 234 -7.77 0.11 -3.44
CA ASP A 234 -7.44 -1.31 -3.55
C ASP A 234 -6.16 -1.45 -4.39
N TRP A 235 -5.16 -2.14 -3.83
CA TRP A 235 -4.06 -2.64 -4.63
C TRP A 235 -4.37 -4.07 -5.08
N ILE A 236 -3.81 -4.46 -6.20
CA ILE A 236 -4.01 -5.79 -6.77
C ILE A 236 -2.67 -6.48 -6.77
N GLN A 237 -2.58 -7.57 -6.03
CA GLN A 237 -1.45 -8.48 -6.09
C GLN A 237 -1.79 -9.62 -7.06
N ILE A 238 -0.85 -9.95 -7.91
CA ILE A 238 -0.95 -11.00 -8.91
C ILE A 238 0.26 -11.89 -8.73
N GLY A 239 0.05 -13.20 -8.76
CA GLY A 239 1.14 -14.15 -8.69
C GLY A 239 0.86 -15.42 -9.48
N ARG A 240 1.94 -16.08 -9.94
CA ARG A 240 1.93 -17.40 -10.55
C ARG A 240 3.18 -18.15 -10.12
N ALA A 241 3.05 -19.47 -9.94
CA ALA A 241 4.21 -20.35 -9.90
C ALA A 241 4.68 -20.64 -11.35
N HIS A 242 5.99 -20.76 -11.54
CA HIS A 242 6.53 -21.35 -12.76
C HIS A 242 6.17 -22.84 -12.78
N VAL A 243 5.54 -23.27 -13.86
CA VAL A 243 5.26 -24.70 -14.15
C VAL A 243 6.35 -25.26 -15.04
#